data_49d2699ec38c8d39f7b6aff2a10be0c9
#
_entry.id   49d2699ec38c8d39f7b6aff2a10be0c9
#
_cell.length_a   1.000
_cell.length_b   1.000
_cell.length_c   1.000
_cell.angle_alpha   90.00
_cell.angle_beta   90.00
_cell.angle_gamma   90.00
#
_symmetry.space_group_name_H-M   'P 1'
#
loop_
_entity.id
_entity.type
_entity.pdbx_description
1 polymer ?
#
loop_
_entity_poly.entity_id
_entity_poly.type
_entity_poly.pdbx_seq_one_letter_code
_entity_poly.pdbx_strand_id
1 'polypeptide(L)'
;FYPVNWLKFHKGCRPKSGEKSDCSQSIGFQAKVGTIIGDLPPYEAFCLGGTSSVRGWNSCDLGVARNYGEATAEHRFPIWRLVSGVMFVDAGSDFGYLSNVPGKPGKILEKPGSGFSVGPGAVINTPVGPIRIEAASQDFSGNWRYNIGIGWKF
;
A
#
# COMPACT_ATOMS: atom_id res chain seq x y z
N PHE A 1 10.26 5.32 8.27
CA PHE A 1 11.22 4.92 7.23
C PHE A 1 12.62 4.77 7.83
N TYR A 2 13.23 3.62 7.58
CA TYR A 2 14.62 3.35 8.00
C TYR A 2 15.53 3.48 6.79
N PRO A 3 16.60 4.31 6.83
CA PRO A 3 17.56 4.42 5.75
C PRO A 3 18.35 3.11 5.63
N VAL A 4 18.49 2.61 4.42
CA VAL A 4 19.17 1.34 4.13
C VAL A 4 20.40 1.62 3.27
N ASN A 5 21.52 1.90 3.91
CA ASN A 5 22.75 2.30 3.21
C ASN A 5 23.56 1.13 2.63
N TRP A 6 23.22 -0.11 2.99
CA TRP A 6 23.95 -1.33 2.55
C TRP A 6 23.41 -1.93 1.25
N LEU A 7 22.17 -1.63 0.87
CA LEU A 7 21.55 -2.05 -0.38
C LEU A 7 21.93 -1.07 -1.51
N LYS A 8 23.01 -1.33 -2.22
CA LYS A 8 23.47 -0.51 -3.35
C LYS A 8 22.90 -1.04 -4.67
N PHE A 9 21.63 -0.80 -4.95
CA PHE A 9 21.02 -1.21 -6.22
C PHE A 9 21.43 -0.36 -7.43
N HIS A 10 22.08 0.80 -7.24
CA HIS A 10 22.41 1.68 -8.36
C HIS A 10 23.89 2.11 -8.34
N LYS A 11 24.61 1.80 -9.43
CA LYS A 11 26.00 2.22 -9.63
C LYS A 11 26.21 3.74 -9.84
N GLY A 12 25.10 4.49 -10.06
CA GLY A 12 25.13 5.94 -10.35
C GLY A 12 25.17 6.86 -9.14
N CYS A 13 24.97 6.34 -7.95
CA CYS A 13 24.99 7.11 -6.71
C CYS A 13 26.38 7.16 -6.06
N ARG A 14 27.38 7.68 -6.76
CA ARG A 14 28.66 8.05 -6.13
C ARG A 14 28.52 9.50 -5.65
N PRO A 15 28.64 9.79 -4.33
CA PRO A 15 28.73 11.16 -3.84
C PRO A 15 29.98 11.79 -4.45
N LYS A 16 29.82 12.86 -5.20
CA LYS A 16 30.92 13.76 -5.48
C LYS A 16 31.35 14.40 -4.14
N SER A 17 32.61 14.40 -3.86
CA SER A 17 33.18 14.92 -2.61
C SER A 17 32.56 16.28 -2.27
N GLY A 18 31.86 16.36 -1.13
CA GLY A 18 31.30 17.60 -0.58
C GLY A 18 29.79 17.80 -0.72
N GLU A 19 29.07 16.98 -1.45
CA GLU A 19 27.60 17.09 -1.60
C GLU A 19 26.90 15.93 -0.86
N LYS A 20 25.89 16.26 -0.03
CA LYS A 20 25.03 15.24 0.58
C LYS A 20 24.32 14.51 -0.56
N SER A 21 24.71 13.28 -0.83
CA SER A 21 24.06 12.48 -1.85
C SER A 21 22.64 12.13 -1.41
N ASP A 22 21.64 12.64 -2.13
CA ASP A 22 20.23 12.28 -2.00
C ASP A 22 19.92 10.84 -2.45
N CYS A 23 20.92 9.97 -2.40
CA CYS A 23 20.82 8.57 -2.80
C CYS A 23 20.42 7.65 -1.64
N SER A 24 19.69 8.14 -0.66
CA SER A 24 19.25 7.33 0.46
C SER A 24 18.08 6.43 0.02
N GLN A 25 18.34 5.14 0.07
CA GLN A 25 17.26 4.15 0.01
C GLN A 25 16.60 4.05 1.39
N SER A 26 15.30 3.78 1.40
CA SER A 26 14.57 3.64 2.65
C SER A 26 13.56 2.50 2.57
N ILE A 27 13.36 1.84 3.69
CA ILE A 27 12.29 0.88 3.88
C ILE A 27 11.31 1.46 4.88
N GLY A 28 10.04 1.52 4.51
CA GLY A 28 8.93 1.93 5.35
C GLY A 28 8.05 0.75 5.69
N PHE A 29 7.57 0.70 6.93
CA PHE A 29 6.55 -0.23 7.37
C PHE A 29 5.39 0.54 7.96
N GLN A 30 4.18 0.13 7.64
CA GLN A 30 2.96 0.65 8.22
C GLN A 30 2.07 -0.52 8.61
N ALA A 31 1.45 -0.42 9.78
CA ALA A 31 0.36 -1.30 10.19
C ALA A 31 -0.81 -0.44 10.64
N LYS A 32 -2.01 -0.85 10.25
CA LYS A 32 -3.27 -0.24 10.66
C LYS A 32 -4.17 -1.33 11.21
N VAL A 33 -4.82 -1.04 12.31
CA VAL A 33 -5.85 -1.90 12.89
C VAL A 33 -7.06 -1.04 13.24
N GLY A 34 -8.24 -1.59 13.09
CA GLY A 34 -9.46 -0.89 13.43
C GLY A 34 -10.53 -1.84 13.93
N THR A 35 -11.34 -1.33 14.85
CA THR A 35 -12.52 -2.02 15.38
C THR A 35 -13.66 -1.03 15.58
N ILE A 36 -14.87 -1.46 15.33
CA ILE A 36 -16.09 -0.69 15.60
C ILE A 36 -16.79 -1.33 16.78
N ILE A 37 -16.98 -0.53 17.84
CA ILE A 37 -17.66 -0.93 19.08
C ILE A 37 -19.08 -0.34 19.07
N GLY A 38 -20.08 -1.15 19.41
CA GLY A 38 -21.49 -0.73 19.42
C GLY A 38 -22.24 -1.14 18.15
N ASP A 39 -23.34 -0.45 17.87
CA ASP A 39 -24.15 -0.70 16.71
C ASP A 39 -23.41 -0.28 15.44
N LEU A 40 -23.43 -1.17 14.44
CA LEU A 40 -22.72 -0.95 13.18
C LEU A 40 -23.72 -0.98 12.02
N PRO A 41 -24.11 0.17 11.48
CA PRO A 41 -24.78 0.22 10.19
C PRO A 41 -23.84 -0.33 9.10
N PRO A 42 -24.37 -1.11 8.12
CA PRO A 42 -23.53 -1.75 7.08
C PRO A 42 -22.66 -0.76 6.28
N TYR A 43 -23.11 0.47 6.10
CA TYR A 43 -22.41 1.51 5.35
C TYR A 43 -21.25 2.19 6.12
N GLU A 44 -21.15 1.95 7.43
CA GLU A 44 -20.03 2.43 8.26
C GLU A 44 -18.94 1.37 8.47
N ALA A 45 -19.15 0.16 7.95
CA ALA A 45 -18.15 -0.89 8.04
C ALA A 45 -16.86 -0.53 7.30
N PHE A 46 -15.73 -1.01 7.80
CA PHE A 46 -14.44 -0.81 7.14
C PHE A 46 -14.39 -1.55 5.81
N CYS A 47 -14.00 -0.84 4.77
CA CYS A 47 -13.77 -1.38 3.44
C CYS A 47 -12.29 -1.73 3.25
N LEU A 48 -12.00 -2.99 3.02
CA LEU A 48 -10.67 -3.48 2.71
C LEU A 48 -10.46 -3.56 1.18
N GLY A 49 -9.30 -3.09 0.74
CA GLY A 49 -8.95 -2.96 -0.68
C GLY A 49 -8.92 -1.51 -1.17
N GLY A 50 -8.32 -1.29 -2.30
CA GLY A 50 -8.17 0.03 -2.92
C GLY A 50 -6.81 0.67 -2.67
N THR A 51 -6.61 1.84 -3.27
CA THR A 51 -5.32 2.56 -3.33
C THR A 51 -4.75 2.93 -1.96
N SER A 52 -5.62 3.17 -0.96
CA SER A 52 -5.21 3.53 0.40
C SER A 52 -5.11 2.35 1.36
N SER A 53 -5.52 1.17 0.93
CA SER A 53 -5.54 -0.08 1.68
C SER A 53 -4.64 -1.12 0.98
N VAL A 54 -5.18 -2.21 0.48
CA VAL A 54 -4.46 -3.25 -0.28
C VAL A 54 -4.58 -2.96 -1.78
N ARG A 55 -3.53 -2.41 -2.38
CA ARG A 55 -3.54 -1.75 -3.71
C ARG A 55 -3.93 -2.65 -4.89
N GLY A 56 -3.73 -3.95 -4.78
CA GLY A 56 -4.11 -4.91 -5.83
C GLY A 56 -5.61 -5.21 -5.90
N TRP A 57 -6.40 -4.76 -4.93
CA TRP A 57 -7.83 -4.99 -4.83
C TRP A 57 -8.64 -3.73 -5.15
N ASN A 58 -9.86 -3.87 -5.68
CA ASN A 58 -10.78 -2.73 -5.75
C ASN A 58 -11.21 -2.31 -4.35
N SER A 59 -11.76 -1.11 -4.24
CA SER A 59 -12.31 -0.63 -2.97
C SER A 59 -13.40 -1.59 -2.49
N CYS A 60 -13.28 -2.03 -1.25
CA CYS A 60 -14.15 -3.00 -0.58
C CYS A 60 -14.17 -4.43 -1.16
N ASP A 61 -13.41 -4.74 -2.22
CA ASP A 61 -13.44 -6.09 -2.83
C ASP A 61 -12.73 -7.15 -1.98
N LEU A 62 -11.74 -6.76 -1.20
CA LEU A 62 -11.06 -7.67 -0.31
C LEU A 62 -11.95 -8.06 0.88
N GLY A 63 -12.65 -7.10 1.46
CA GLY A 63 -13.51 -7.35 2.60
C GLY A 63 -14.33 -6.14 3.02
N VAL A 64 -15.38 -6.42 3.80
CA VAL A 64 -16.18 -5.42 4.53
C VAL A 64 -16.26 -5.90 5.98
N ALA A 65 -15.63 -5.17 6.87
CA ALA A 65 -15.31 -5.67 8.20
C ALA A 65 -15.71 -4.74 9.33
N ARG A 66 -16.05 -5.31 10.47
CA ARG A 66 -16.14 -4.61 11.76
C ARG A 66 -14.74 -4.45 12.38
N ASN A 67 -13.89 -5.46 12.21
CA ASN A 67 -12.53 -5.49 12.72
C ASN A 67 -11.58 -5.79 11.56
N TYR A 68 -10.52 -5.02 11.43
CA TYR A 68 -9.55 -5.24 10.37
C TYR A 68 -8.12 -5.00 10.80
N GLY A 69 -7.21 -5.57 10.07
CA GLY A 69 -5.79 -5.27 10.11
C GLY A 69 -5.22 -5.14 8.71
N GLU A 70 -4.37 -4.17 8.52
CA GLU A 70 -3.61 -3.93 7.30
C GLU A 70 -2.15 -3.74 7.62
N ALA A 71 -1.28 -4.25 6.77
CA ALA A 71 0.16 -4.03 6.85
C ALA A 71 0.70 -3.70 5.47
N THR A 72 1.62 -2.74 5.41
CA THR A 72 2.33 -2.35 4.20
C THR A 72 3.82 -2.32 4.49
N ALA A 73 4.61 -2.93 3.61
CA ALA A 73 6.05 -2.75 3.54
C ALA A 73 6.39 -2.08 2.20
N GLU A 74 7.21 -1.05 2.23
CA GLU A 74 7.56 -0.28 1.04
C GLU A 74 9.05 0.03 1.01
N HIS A 75 9.72 -0.36 -0.06
CA HIS A 75 11.11 -0.02 -0.34
C HIS A 75 11.16 1.09 -1.36
N ARG A 76 11.79 2.22 -1.02
CA ARG A 76 12.00 3.37 -1.90
C ARG A 76 13.46 3.49 -2.25
N PHE A 77 13.73 3.74 -3.52
CA PHE A 77 15.08 3.95 -4.04
C PHE A 77 15.09 5.08 -5.08
N PRO A 78 16.12 5.92 -5.09
CA PRO A 78 16.21 7.00 -6.08
C PRO A 78 16.51 6.41 -7.46
N ILE A 79 15.78 6.89 -8.49
CA ILE A 79 16.06 6.58 -9.90
C ILE A 79 16.72 7.77 -10.55
N TRP A 80 16.15 8.96 -10.37
CA TRP A 80 16.64 10.22 -10.92
C TRP A 80 16.28 11.36 -9.97
N ARG A 81 16.82 12.56 -10.19
CA ARG A 81 16.73 13.73 -9.28
C ARG A 81 15.35 13.94 -8.64
N LEU A 82 14.28 13.82 -9.41
CA LEU A 82 12.90 14.02 -8.97
C LEU A 82 12.07 12.72 -8.95
N VAL A 83 12.64 11.62 -9.41
CA VAL A 83 11.95 10.34 -9.58
C VAL A 83 12.55 9.29 -8.66
N SER A 84 11.70 8.70 -7.83
CA SER A 84 12.03 7.57 -6.98
C SER A 84 11.26 6.34 -7.41
N GLY A 85 11.91 5.19 -7.43
CA GLY A 85 11.26 3.90 -7.57
C GLY A 85 10.71 3.44 -6.23
N VAL A 86 9.65 2.67 -6.29
CA VAL A 86 8.99 2.06 -5.14
C VAL A 86 8.72 0.61 -5.45
N MET A 87 9.00 -0.27 -4.48
CA MET A 87 8.48 -1.63 -4.48
C MET A 87 7.72 -1.83 -3.17
N PHE A 88 6.56 -2.44 -3.26
CA PHE A 88 5.70 -2.58 -2.09
C PHE A 88 5.06 -3.95 -1.98
N VAL A 89 4.70 -4.29 -0.76
CA VAL A 89 3.86 -5.43 -0.39
C VAL A 89 2.80 -4.91 0.56
N ASP A 90 1.54 -5.14 0.24
CA ASP A 90 0.40 -4.85 1.12
C ASP A 90 -0.27 -6.16 1.51
N ALA A 91 -0.75 -6.25 2.74
CA ALA A 91 -1.58 -7.33 3.24
C ALA A 91 -2.74 -6.76 4.04
N GLY A 92 -3.89 -7.40 3.98
CA GLY A 92 -5.06 -6.99 4.74
C GLY A 92 -5.93 -8.18 5.10
N SER A 93 -6.60 -8.09 6.24
CA SER A 93 -7.53 -9.10 6.72
C SER A 93 -8.65 -8.48 7.56
N ASP A 94 -9.83 -9.03 7.45
CA ASP A 94 -10.98 -8.79 8.34
C ASP A 94 -10.96 -9.71 9.57
N PHE A 95 -9.84 -10.36 9.84
CA PHE A 95 -9.65 -11.38 10.89
C PHE A 95 -10.62 -12.56 10.82
N GLY A 96 -11.18 -12.85 9.64
CA GLY A 96 -12.13 -13.94 9.43
C GLY A 96 -13.56 -13.63 9.90
N TYR A 97 -13.88 -12.38 10.19
CA TYR A 97 -15.19 -11.95 10.71
C TYR A 97 -16.16 -11.48 9.62
N LEU A 98 -16.19 -12.14 8.46
CA LEU A 98 -17.06 -11.78 7.32
C LEU A 98 -18.55 -11.65 7.68
N SER A 99 -18.99 -12.25 8.78
CA SER A 99 -20.39 -12.23 9.21
C SER A 99 -20.71 -11.23 10.33
N ASN A 100 -19.73 -10.49 10.83
CA ASN A 100 -19.90 -9.58 11.96
C ASN A 100 -20.44 -8.19 11.58
N VAL A 101 -20.71 -7.97 10.30
CA VAL A 101 -21.39 -6.77 9.81
C VAL A 101 -22.85 -7.12 9.57
N PRO A 102 -23.83 -6.31 10.05
CA PRO A 102 -25.24 -6.52 9.77
C PRO A 102 -25.52 -6.67 8.27
N GLY A 103 -26.36 -7.62 7.89
CA GLY A 103 -26.59 -7.97 6.48
C GLY A 103 -25.49 -8.82 5.85
N LYS A 104 -24.40 -9.10 6.56
CA LYS A 104 -23.30 -9.99 6.13
C LYS A 104 -22.77 -9.73 4.71
N PRO A 105 -22.46 -8.48 4.35
CA PRO A 105 -22.09 -8.13 2.97
C PRO A 105 -20.84 -8.87 2.47
N GLY A 106 -19.87 -9.13 3.34
CA GLY A 106 -18.68 -9.89 2.99
C GLY A 106 -19.01 -11.31 2.54
N LYS A 107 -19.93 -11.99 3.23
CA LYS A 107 -20.35 -13.36 2.90
C LYS A 107 -21.28 -13.39 1.66
N ILE A 108 -22.24 -12.48 1.58
CA ILE A 108 -23.20 -12.43 0.45
C ILE A 108 -22.50 -12.10 -0.87
N LEU A 109 -21.49 -11.22 -0.83
CA LEU A 109 -20.71 -10.81 -2.00
C LEU A 109 -19.47 -11.69 -2.21
N GLU A 110 -19.36 -12.82 -1.51
CA GLU A 110 -18.28 -13.82 -1.63
C GLU A 110 -16.87 -13.19 -1.56
N LYS A 111 -16.71 -12.19 -0.67
CA LYS A 111 -15.41 -11.54 -0.51
C LYS A 111 -14.42 -12.45 0.21
N PRO A 112 -13.12 -12.42 -0.18
CA PRO A 112 -12.12 -13.32 0.42
C PRO A 112 -11.84 -13.01 1.91
N GLY A 113 -12.07 -11.77 2.37
CA GLY A 113 -11.84 -11.33 3.74
C GLY A 113 -10.37 -11.13 4.12
N SER A 114 -9.45 -11.75 3.41
CA SER A 114 -8.01 -11.57 3.58
C SER A 114 -7.29 -11.70 2.24
N GLY A 115 -6.19 -10.98 2.09
CA GLY A 115 -5.39 -11.05 0.88
C GLY A 115 -4.17 -10.14 0.95
N PHE A 116 -3.38 -10.23 -0.10
CA PHE A 116 -2.18 -9.42 -0.24
C PHE A 116 -2.11 -8.83 -1.65
N SER A 117 -1.22 -7.88 -1.83
CA SER A 117 -0.81 -7.40 -3.14
C SER A 117 0.64 -6.95 -3.12
N VAL A 118 1.25 -6.99 -4.26
CA VAL A 118 2.63 -6.55 -4.45
C VAL A 118 2.76 -5.82 -5.78
N GLY A 119 3.72 -4.92 -5.86
CA GLY A 119 3.95 -4.25 -7.11
C GLY A 119 5.07 -3.21 -7.08
N PRO A 120 5.48 -2.79 -8.28
CA PRO A 120 6.34 -1.64 -8.46
C PRO A 120 5.55 -0.34 -8.54
N GLY A 121 6.22 0.77 -8.28
CA GLY A 121 5.70 2.11 -8.48
C GLY A 121 6.81 3.12 -8.74
N ALA A 122 6.40 4.29 -9.14
CA ALA A 122 7.25 5.46 -9.27
C ALA A 122 6.62 6.64 -8.52
N VAL A 123 7.47 7.42 -7.87
CA VAL A 123 7.09 8.66 -7.18
C VAL A 123 7.85 9.80 -7.84
N ILE A 124 7.12 10.77 -8.34
CA ILE A 124 7.65 11.98 -8.94
C ILE A 124 7.45 13.12 -7.94
N ASN A 125 8.54 13.68 -7.43
CA ASN A 125 8.48 14.81 -6.51
C ASN A 125 8.23 16.10 -7.31
N THR A 126 7.05 16.68 -7.14
CA THR A 126 6.68 17.96 -7.78
C THR A 126 6.53 19.07 -6.73
N PRO A 127 6.57 20.35 -7.12
CA PRO A 127 6.37 21.47 -6.19
C PRO A 127 5.00 21.46 -5.48
N VAL A 128 3.99 20.81 -6.07
CA VAL A 128 2.64 20.69 -5.51
C VAL A 128 2.44 19.40 -4.70
N GLY A 129 3.48 18.59 -4.56
CA GLY A 129 3.46 17.32 -3.84
C GLY A 129 3.90 16.14 -4.69
N PRO A 130 4.18 15.00 -4.09
CA PRO A 130 4.59 13.81 -4.81
C PRO A 130 3.41 13.20 -5.57
N ILE A 131 3.63 12.90 -6.84
CA ILE A 131 2.70 12.12 -7.68
C ILE A 131 3.19 10.68 -7.68
N ARG A 132 2.31 9.74 -7.35
CA ARG A 132 2.59 8.30 -7.33
C ARG A 132 1.87 7.62 -8.47
N ILE A 133 2.59 6.75 -9.16
CA ILE A 133 2.04 5.85 -10.18
C ILE A 133 2.49 4.45 -9.79
N GLU A 134 1.54 3.57 -9.54
CA GLU A 134 1.82 2.25 -8.99
C GLU A 134 1.06 1.20 -9.79
N ALA A 135 1.70 0.05 -9.99
CA ALA A 135 1.07 -1.14 -10.55
C ALA A 135 1.05 -2.22 -9.47
N ALA A 136 -0.11 -2.74 -9.16
CA ALA A 136 -0.31 -3.72 -8.10
C ALA A 136 -0.96 -5.00 -8.65
N SER A 137 -0.48 -6.16 -8.22
CA SER A 137 -1.05 -7.45 -8.54
C SER A 137 -1.32 -8.23 -7.25
N GLN A 138 -2.36 -9.07 -7.29
CA GLN A 138 -2.74 -9.96 -6.19
C GLN A 138 -1.88 -11.24 -6.16
N ASP A 139 -1.47 -11.71 -7.33
CA ASP A 139 -0.92 -13.07 -7.51
C ASP A 139 0.18 -13.15 -8.58
N PHE A 140 0.63 -12.03 -9.14
CA PHE A 140 1.53 -11.96 -10.29
C PHE A 140 1.01 -12.63 -11.59
N SER A 141 -0.27 -13.04 -11.64
CA SER A 141 -0.85 -13.78 -12.77
C SER A 141 -1.20 -12.93 -13.99
N GLY A 142 -0.81 -11.65 -13.99
CA GLY A 142 -1.05 -10.74 -15.12
C GLY A 142 -2.23 -9.78 -14.94
N ASN A 143 -3.02 -9.90 -13.88
CA ASN A 143 -4.07 -8.95 -13.53
C ASN A 143 -3.47 -7.78 -12.75
N TRP A 144 -2.97 -6.78 -13.48
CA TRP A 144 -2.38 -5.58 -12.89
C TRP A 144 -3.40 -4.47 -12.74
N ARG A 145 -3.39 -3.86 -11.57
CA ARG A 145 -4.15 -2.64 -11.29
C ARG A 145 -3.20 -1.47 -11.25
N TYR A 146 -3.56 -0.42 -11.98
CA TYR A 146 -2.81 0.83 -11.98
C TYR A 146 -3.47 1.82 -11.03
N ASN A 147 -2.68 2.37 -10.12
CA ASN A 147 -3.10 3.35 -9.15
C ASN A 147 -2.33 4.64 -9.38
N ILE A 148 -3.04 5.76 -9.39
CA ILE A 148 -2.44 7.09 -9.43
C ILE A 148 -2.90 7.84 -8.20
N GLY A 149 -1.97 8.47 -7.49
CA GLY A 149 -2.27 9.23 -6.29
C GLY A 149 -1.38 10.46 -6.15
N ILE A 150 -1.86 11.46 -5.45
CA ILE A 150 -1.11 12.65 -5.05
C ILE A 150 -0.89 12.56 -3.55
N GLY A 151 0.33 12.80 -3.10
CA GLY A 151 0.71 12.71 -1.69
C GLY A 151 1.41 11.40 -1.34
N TRP A 152 1.83 11.29 -0.08
CA TRP A 152 2.44 10.08 0.47
C TRP A 152 1.36 9.13 0.99
N LYS A 153 1.58 7.83 0.90
CA LYS A 153 0.67 6.83 1.49
C LYS A 153 0.83 6.77 3.02
N PHE A 154 1.99 7.18 3.52
CA PHE A 154 2.36 7.21 4.94
C PHE A 154 2.54 8.64 5.41
#